data_9d07cb990e710a0b26d952da690fb168
#
_entry.id   9d07cb990e710a0b26d952da690fb168
#
_cell.length_a   1.000
_cell.length_b   1.000
_cell.length_c   1.000
_cell.angle_alpha   90.00
_cell.angle_beta   90.00
_cell.angle_gamma   90.00
#
_symmetry.space_group_name_H-M   'P 1'
#
loop_
_entity.id
_entity.type
_entity.pdbx_description
1 polymer ?
#
loop_
_entity_poly.entity_id
_entity_poly.type
_entity_poly.pdbx_seq_one_letter_code
_entity_poly.pdbx_strand_id
1 'polypeptide(L)'
;RSDLGDMTDERAAGIVETYRSAGVEVSVLGVFTNLIDPDDEERSANLDYFLRMIQIASHTGIPVAATECGFTPGRRGINADTYEEEFERLKASLAQLVRWGEEYGVDIALEACVLDVVPSAKRARDLIAQVGSERLKVLLDPANFIANSSEEDMFRYLGPHIAYLHGKDRKVNDRKGRLVGDGDIDWPLFLRLYHEHAEDRPVIMEYVNRDTVELARDRLLEADRGL
;
A
#
# COMPACT_ATOMS: atom_id res chain seq x y z
N ARG A 1 -10.47 9.03 8.78
CA ARG A 1 -10.07 10.34 8.18
C ARG A 1 -9.49 11.22 9.28
N SER A 2 -8.36 11.86 8.98
CA SER A 2 -7.83 12.93 9.83
C SER A 2 -8.56 14.23 9.53
N ASP A 3 -8.65 15.11 10.52
CA ASP A 3 -9.09 16.48 10.27
C ASP A 3 -7.98 17.21 9.53
N LEU A 4 -8.22 17.58 8.28
CA LEU A 4 -7.26 18.36 7.48
C LEU A 4 -7.29 19.84 7.84
N GLY A 5 -8.34 20.31 8.53
CA GLY A 5 -8.48 21.66 9.07
C GLY A 5 -7.89 22.76 8.20
N ASP A 6 -6.71 23.22 8.58
CA ASP A 6 -5.94 24.27 7.93
C ASP A 6 -4.84 23.72 6.97
N MET A 7 -4.95 22.48 6.49
CA MET A 7 -4.01 21.91 5.53
C MET A 7 -4.22 22.55 4.14
N THR A 8 -3.58 23.70 3.95
CA THR A 8 -3.50 24.37 2.66
C THR A 8 -2.41 23.76 1.79
N ASP A 9 -2.42 24.10 0.50
CA ASP A 9 -1.39 23.64 -0.43
C ASP A 9 -0.01 24.20 -0.03
N GLU A 10 0.06 25.45 0.45
CA GLU A 10 1.31 26.08 0.91
C GLU A 10 1.86 25.36 2.15
N ARG A 11 0.99 24.98 3.08
CA ARG A 11 1.41 24.24 4.28
C ARG A 11 1.92 22.85 3.91
N ALA A 12 1.24 22.13 3.03
CA ALA A 12 1.69 20.84 2.52
C ALA A 12 3.05 20.95 1.80
N ALA A 13 3.21 21.92 0.93
CA ALA A 13 4.48 22.22 0.26
C ALA A 13 5.60 22.52 1.24
N GLY A 14 5.33 23.33 2.29
CA GLY A 14 6.30 23.63 3.34
C GLY A 14 6.75 22.41 4.14
N ILE A 15 5.85 21.47 4.40
CA ILE A 15 6.19 20.18 5.04
C ILE A 15 7.12 19.37 4.14
N VAL A 16 6.78 19.19 2.87
CA VAL A 16 7.60 18.43 1.91
C VAL A 16 8.96 19.06 1.72
N GLU A 17 9.02 20.39 1.62
CA GLU A 17 10.29 21.12 1.49
C GLU A 17 11.18 20.96 2.73
N THR A 18 10.60 20.85 3.91
CA THR A 18 11.36 20.57 5.14
C THR A 18 12.10 19.22 5.05
N TYR A 19 11.43 18.18 4.55
CA TYR A 19 12.07 16.87 4.31
C TYR A 19 13.13 16.96 3.22
N ARG A 20 12.81 17.59 2.08
CA ARG A 20 13.73 17.73 0.95
C ARG A 20 15.00 18.49 1.34
N SER A 21 14.87 19.58 2.13
CA SER A 21 16.02 20.35 2.66
C SER A 21 16.90 19.53 3.60
N ALA A 22 16.36 18.48 4.22
CA ALA A 22 17.11 17.51 5.04
C ALA A 22 17.67 16.34 4.21
N GLY A 23 17.56 16.36 2.88
CA GLY A 23 18.00 15.29 1.99
C GLY A 23 17.08 14.05 1.98
N VAL A 24 15.83 14.23 2.39
CA VAL A 24 14.82 13.16 2.43
C VAL A 24 13.72 13.43 1.40
N GLU A 25 13.47 12.47 0.53
CA GLU A 25 12.35 12.53 -0.40
C GLU A 25 11.09 11.89 0.19
N VAL A 26 9.92 12.48 -0.09
CA VAL A 26 8.63 11.91 0.25
C VAL A 26 8.13 11.12 -0.95
N SER A 27 8.22 9.80 -0.88
CA SER A 27 7.89 8.90 -2.00
C SER A 27 6.40 8.56 -2.09
N VAL A 28 5.66 8.65 -0.98
CA VAL A 28 4.26 8.25 -0.91
C VAL A 28 3.50 9.05 0.15
N LEU A 29 2.23 9.30 -0.12
CA LEU A 29 1.27 9.86 0.83
C LEU A 29 0.28 8.77 1.26
N GLY A 30 0.34 8.33 2.52
CA GLY A 30 -0.59 7.36 3.09
C GLY A 30 -1.97 7.98 3.33
N VAL A 31 -3.01 7.40 2.73
CA VAL A 31 -4.40 7.89 2.79
C VAL A 31 -5.31 6.73 3.21
N PHE A 32 -5.33 6.45 4.49
CA PHE A 32 -6.08 5.30 5.03
C PHE A 32 -7.55 5.67 5.26
N THR A 33 -8.38 5.38 4.25
CA THR A 33 -9.82 5.59 4.29
C THR A 33 -10.56 4.28 4.02
N ASN A 34 -11.84 4.18 4.43
CA ASN A 34 -12.62 2.99 4.21
C ASN A 34 -13.29 3.01 2.82
N LEU A 35 -12.68 2.32 1.85
CA LEU A 35 -13.16 2.29 0.45
C LEU A 35 -14.36 1.36 0.23
N ILE A 36 -14.66 0.47 1.20
CA ILE A 36 -15.77 -0.50 1.11
C ILE A 36 -16.85 -0.24 2.14
N ASP A 37 -16.88 0.94 2.75
CA ASP A 37 -17.94 1.26 3.71
C ASP A 37 -19.32 0.98 3.10
N PRO A 38 -20.19 0.20 3.79
CA PRO A 38 -21.53 -0.09 3.29
C PRO A 38 -22.44 1.14 3.28
N ASP A 39 -22.12 2.16 4.09
CA ASP A 39 -22.82 3.44 4.05
C ASP A 39 -22.29 4.28 2.88
N ASP A 40 -23.18 4.60 1.94
CA ASP A 40 -22.82 5.34 0.73
C ASP A 40 -22.37 6.78 1.02
N GLU A 41 -22.94 7.43 2.05
CA GLU A 41 -22.57 8.80 2.44
C GLU A 41 -21.15 8.80 3.06
N GLU A 42 -20.87 7.86 3.97
CA GLU A 42 -19.54 7.70 4.55
C GLU A 42 -18.50 7.32 3.50
N ARG A 43 -18.85 6.43 2.56
CA ARG A 43 -17.96 6.06 1.47
C ARG A 43 -17.66 7.24 0.55
N SER A 44 -18.69 8.03 0.19
CA SER A 44 -18.51 9.25 -0.60
C SER A 44 -17.59 10.24 0.12
N ALA A 45 -17.81 10.48 1.40
CA ALA A 45 -16.95 11.37 2.20
C ALA A 45 -15.49 10.83 2.33
N ASN A 46 -15.29 9.52 2.34
CA ASN A 46 -13.96 8.91 2.28
C ASN A 46 -13.28 9.17 0.92
N LEU A 47 -14.02 9.08 -0.18
CA LEU A 47 -13.51 9.39 -1.51
C LEU A 47 -13.20 10.87 -1.69
N ASP A 48 -14.03 11.79 -1.19
CA ASP A 48 -13.78 13.24 -1.24
C ASP A 48 -12.52 13.61 -0.43
N TYR A 49 -12.34 12.99 0.73
CA TYR A 49 -11.09 13.13 1.49
C TYR A 49 -9.88 12.64 0.69
N PHE A 50 -10.00 11.50 0.03
CA PHE A 50 -8.94 10.95 -0.79
C PHE A 50 -8.60 11.85 -1.99
N LEU A 51 -9.62 12.42 -2.64
CA LEU A 51 -9.41 13.40 -3.71
C LEU A 51 -8.56 14.58 -3.23
N ARG A 52 -8.87 15.13 -2.05
CA ARG A 52 -8.06 16.22 -1.48
C ARG A 52 -6.61 15.78 -1.28
N MET A 53 -6.36 14.56 -0.85
CA MET A 53 -5.01 14.04 -0.69
C MET A 53 -4.28 13.81 -2.02
N ILE A 54 -4.99 13.38 -3.08
CA ILE A 54 -4.44 13.33 -4.44
C ILE A 54 -4.03 14.73 -4.92
N GLN A 55 -4.85 15.75 -4.69
CA GLN A 55 -4.54 17.14 -5.04
C GLN A 55 -3.28 17.63 -4.30
N ILE A 56 -3.16 17.35 -3.00
CA ILE A 56 -1.95 17.65 -2.22
C ILE A 56 -0.73 16.92 -2.78
N ALA A 57 -0.85 15.62 -3.08
CA ALA A 57 0.23 14.84 -3.67
C ALA A 57 0.70 15.45 -5.00
N SER A 58 -0.24 15.79 -5.90
CA SER A 58 0.04 16.45 -7.17
C SER A 58 0.74 17.78 -6.98
N HIS A 59 0.21 18.65 -6.10
CA HIS A 59 0.76 19.98 -5.83
C HIS A 59 2.18 19.93 -5.25
N THR A 60 2.47 18.92 -4.40
CA THR A 60 3.76 18.77 -3.72
C THR A 60 4.77 17.92 -4.49
N GLY A 61 4.35 17.31 -5.61
CA GLY A 61 5.18 16.42 -6.42
C GLY A 61 5.38 15.03 -5.81
N ILE A 62 4.52 14.62 -4.87
CA ILE A 62 4.53 13.25 -4.35
C ILE A 62 3.88 12.34 -5.41
N PRO A 63 4.58 11.30 -5.89
CA PRO A 63 4.10 10.54 -7.05
C PRO A 63 2.96 9.56 -6.76
N VAL A 64 2.78 9.15 -5.49
CA VAL A 64 1.90 8.06 -5.09
C VAL A 64 1.02 8.45 -3.91
N ALA A 65 -0.28 8.16 -4.00
CA ALA A 65 -1.20 8.12 -2.85
C ALA A 65 -1.59 6.66 -2.59
N ALA A 66 -1.40 6.19 -1.36
CA ALA A 66 -1.59 4.79 -1.00
C ALA A 66 -2.69 4.59 0.03
N THR A 67 -3.39 3.46 -0.04
CA THR A 67 -4.50 3.10 0.84
C THR A 67 -4.61 1.60 1.03
N GLU A 68 -5.37 1.19 2.05
CA GLU A 68 -5.85 -0.18 2.23
C GLU A 68 -7.22 -0.40 1.57
N CYS A 69 -7.68 -1.67 1.53
CA CYS A 69 -8.99 -2.01 0.97
C CYS A 69 -10.16 -1.39 1.77
N GLY A 70 -10.00 -1.25 3.08
CA GLY A 70 -11.07 -0.87 4.00
C GLY A 70 -11.70 -2.06 4.71
N PHE A 71 -12.78 -1.84 5.43
CA PHE A 71 -13.42 -2.86 6.27
C PHE A 71 -14.93 -2.58 6.43
N THR A 72 -15.69 -3.64 6.76
CA THR A 72 -17.08 -3.47 7.19
C THR A 72 -17.10 -3.14 8.69
N PRO A 73 -17.71 -2.01 9.13
CA PRO A 73 -17.78 -1.63 10.54
C PRO A 73 -18.34 -2.76 11.43
N GLY A 74 -17.73 -2.95 12.59
CA GLY A 74 -18.11 -4.00 13.54
C GLY A 74 -17.64 -5.42 13.19
N ARG A 75 -16.95 -5.61 12.07
CA ARG A 75 -16.43 -6.91 11.63
C ARG A 75 -14.96 -6.82 11.21
N ARG A 76 -14.21 -7.86 11.49
CA ARG A 76 -12.84 -8.04 10.98
C ARG A 76 -12.76 -9.32 10.15
N GLY A 77 -12.04 -9.22 9.04
CA GLY A 77 -11.78 -10.35 8.14
C GLY A 77 -12.90 -10.59 7.12
N ILE A 78 -12.63 -11.50 6.22
CA ILE A 78 -13.48 -11.87 5.09
C ILE A 78 -14.76 -12.52 5.59
N ASN A 79 -15.89 -12.18 4.97
CA ASN A 79 -17.17 -12.85 5.11
C ASN A 79 -17.62 -13.37 3.76
N ALA A 80 -17.82 -14.67 3.65
CA ALA A 80 -18.22 -15.31 2.39
C ALA A 80 -19.54 -14.79 1.83
N ASP A 81 -20.49 -14.40 2.70
CA ASP A 81 -21.82 -13.94 2.28
C ASP A 81 -21.80 -12.55 1.64
N THR A 82 -20.82 -11.72 1.98
CA THR A 82 -20.71 -10.31 1.49
C THR A 82 -19.47 -10.05 0.66
N TYR A 83 -18.64 -11.08 0.44
CA TYR A 83 -17.32 -10.96 -0.19
C TYR A 83 -17.37 -10.31 -1.57
N GLU A 84 -18.24 -10.80 -2.45
CA GLU A 84 -18.33 -10.28 -3.82
C GLU A 84 -18.90 -8.86 -3.84
N GLU A 85 -19.86 -8.53 -2.97
CA GLU A 85 -20.39 -7.19 -2.84
C GLU A 85 -19.33 -6.19 -2.36
N GLU A 86 -18.55 -6.56 -1.36
CA GLU A 86 -17.44 -5.76 -0.84
C GLU A 86 -16.32 -5.58 -1.89
N PHE A 87 -16.04 -6.63 -2.66
CA PHE A 87 -15.08 -6.56 -3.76
C PHE A 87 -15.55 -5.62 -4.88
N GLU A 88 -16.83 -5.66 -5.27
CA GLU A 88 -17.40 -4.74 -6.26
C GLU A 88 -17.39 -3.29 -5.76
N ARG A 89 -17.66 -3.04 -4.46
CA ARG A 89 -17.51 -1.72 -3.85
C ARG A 89 -16.08 -1.22 -3.93
N LEU A 90 -15.11 -2.06 -3.57
CA LEU A 90 -13.69 -1.71 -3.68
C LEU A 90 -13.32 -1.34 -5.12
N LYS A 91 -13.73 -2.17 -6.08
CA LYS A 91 -13.47 -1.93 -7.51
C LYS A 91 -14.07 -0.60 -7.98
N ALA A 92 -15.31 -0.28 -7.58
CA ALA A 92 -15.96 0.98 -7.93
C ALA A 92 -15.23 2.18 -7.31
N SER A 93 -14.84 2.10 -6.05
CA SER A 93 -14.07 3.13 -5.36
C SER A 93 -12.71 3.36 -6.02
N LEU A 94 -11.97 2.29 -6.31
CA LEU A 94 -10.68 2.39 -7.00
C LEU A 94 -10.82 2.95 -8.41
N ALA A 95 -11.86 2.57 -9.16
CA ALA A 95 -12.13 3.14 -10.47
C ALA A 95 -12.37 4.66 -10.43
N GLN A 96 -12.93 5.17 -9.33
CA GLN A 96 -13.05 6.61 -9.11
C GLN A 96 -11.71 7.24 -8.74
N LEU A 97 -10.94 6.63 -7.84
CA LEU A 97 -9.63 7.14 -7.42
C LEU A 97 -8.63 7.21 -8.59
N VAL A 98 -8.59 6.19 -9.45
CA VAL A 98 -7.66 6.20 -10.59
C VAL A 98 -8.03 7.25 -11.64
N ARG A 99 -9.31 7.57 -11.84
CA ARG A 99 -9.70 8.69 -12.70
C ARG A 99 -9.14 10.02 -12.20
N TRP A 100 -9.20 10.26 -10.89
CA TRP A 100 -8.56 11.43 -10.29
C TRP A 100 -7.03 11.32 -10.36
N GLY A 101 -6.48 10.12 -10.16
CA GLY A 101 -5.06 9.87 -10.35
C GLY A 101 -4.58 10.22 -11.77
N GLU A 102 -5.37 9.90 -12.80
CA GLU A 102 -5.11 10.28 -14.19
C GLU A 102 -5.16 11.80 -14.40
N GLU A 103 -6.18 12.46 -13.82
CA GLU A 103 -6.37 13.92 -13.90
C GLU A 103 -5.21 14.69 -13.24
N TYR A 104 -4.77 14.24 -12.06
CA TYR A 104 -3.76 14.92 -11.24
C TYR A 104 -2.34 14.39 -11.41
N GLY A 105 -2.13 13.34 -12.20
CA GLY A 105 -0.81 12.75 -12.44
C GLY A 105 -0.24 11.95 -11.25
N VAL A 106 -1.09 11.42 -10.37
CA VAL A 106 -0.73 10.67 -9.16
C VAL A 106 -1.12 9.20 -9.29
N ASP A 107 -0.21 8.29 -8.97
CA ASP A 107 -0.53 6.86 -8.91
C ASP A 107 -1.27 6.51 -7.62
N ILE A 108 -2.21 5.56 -7.71
CA ILE A 108 -2.96 5.06 -6.57
C ILE A 108 -2.42 3.67 -6.22
N ALA A 109 -1.81 3.51 -5.05
CA ALA A 109 -1.27 2.23 -4.62
C ALA A 109 -2.18 1.58 -3.57
N LEU A 110 -2.64 0.35 -3.87
CA LEU A 110 -3.45 -0.44 -2.96
C LEU A 110 -2.57 -1.37 -2.13
N GLU A 111 -2.66 -1.29 -0.81
CA GLU A 111 -2.15 -2.30 0.11
C GLU A 111 -3.24 -3.35 0.32
N ALA A 112 -3.00 -4.57 -0.14
CA ALA A 112 -3.88 -5.70 0.07
C ALA A 112 -3.46 -6.49 1.31
N CYS A 113 -4.39 -7.19 1.94
CA CYS A 113 -4.13 -7.97 3.14
C CYS A 113 -4.94 -9.27 3.14
N VAL A 114 -4.36 -10.34 3.70
CA VAL A 114 -5.02 -11.65 3.87
C VAL A 114 -6.37 -11.58 4.60
N LEU A 115 -6.61 -10.52 5.36
CA LEU A 115 -7.86 -10.29 6.10
C LEU A 115 -8.90 -9.50 5.31
N ASP A 116 -8.54 -9.01 4.12
CA ASP A 116 -9.36 -8.12 3.30
C ASP A 116 -9.95 -8.87 2.10
N VAL A 117 -10.78 -8.17 1.33
CA VAL A 117 -11.40 -8.70 0.10
C VAL A 117 -10.39 -8.97 -1.04
N VAL A 118 -9.13 -8.60 -0.84
CA VAL A 118 -8.00 -8.88 -1.74
C VAL A 118 -6.92 -9.70 -1.00
N PRO A 119 -7.18 -10.98 -0.70
CA PRO A 119 -6.34 -11.74 0.21
C PRO A 119 -5.10 -12.39 -0.42
N SER A 120 -4.87 -12.24 -1.72
CA SER A 120 -3.76 -12.87 -2.43
C SER A 120 -3.24 -11.99 -3.58
N ALA A 121 -1.99 -12.21 -3.97
CA ALA A 121 -1.34 -11.53 -5.10
C ALA A 121 -2.12 -11.74 -6.41
N LYS A 122 -2.63 -12.95 -6.65
CA LYS A 122 -3.48 -13.23 -7.82
C LYS A 122 -4.77 -12.40 -7.81
N ARG A 123 -5.45 -12.29 -6.65
CA ARG A 123 -6.68 -11.49 -6.54
C ARG A 123 -6.42 -10.01 -6.73
N ALA A 124 -5.27 -9.51 -6.24
CA ALA A 124 -4.84 -8.12 -6.47
C ALA A 124 -4.61 -7.85 -7.97
N ARG A 125 -3.91 -8.76 -8.67
CA ARG A 125 -3.73 -8.67 -10.12
C ARG A 125 -5.06 -8.68 -10.87
N ASP A 126 -5.99 -9.55 -10.48
CA ASP A 126 -7.30 -9.65 -11.13
C ASP A 126 -8.13 -8.36 -10.90
N LEU A 127 -8.02 -7.74 -9.73
CA LEU A 127 -8.64 -6.43 -9.45
C LEU A 127 -8.03 -5.31 -10.33
N ILE A 128 -6.70 -5.24 -10.41
CA ILE A 128 -5.99 -4.26 -11.26
C ILE A 128 -6.46 -4.40 -12.72
N ALA A 129 -6.51 -5.62 -13.23
CA ALA A 129 -6.97 -5.89 -14.59
C ALA A 129 -8.44 -5.48 -14.81
N GLN A 130 -9.32 -5.65 -13.82
CA GLN A 130 -10.73 -5.26 -13.90
C GLN A 130 -10.93 -3.74 -13.81
N VAL A 131 -10.13 -3.03 -13.04
CA VAL A 131 -10.15 -1.55 -12.99
C VAL A 131 -9.59 -0.97 -14.29
N GLY A 132 -8.55 -1.59 -14.87
CA GLY A 132 -8.07 -1.31 -16.22
C GLY A 132 -7.35 0.03 -16.38
N SER A 133 -6.75 0.58 -15.32
CA SER A 133 -5.96 1.82 -15.37
C SER A 133 -4.52 1.56 -14.99
N GLU A 134 -3.59 2.13 -15.76
CA GLU A 134 -2.15 2.10 -15.46
C GLU A 134 -1.78 2.89 -14.20
N ARG A 135 -2.70 3.73 -13.69
CA ARG A 135 -2.53 4.46 -12.44
C ARG A 135 -2.82 3.62 -11.20
N LEU A 136 -3.49 2.45 -11.35
CA LEU A 136 -3.66 1.53 -10.22
C LEU A 136 -2.41 0.70 -10.04
N LYS A 137 -1.75 0.93 -8.93
CA LYS A 137 -0.53 0.24 -8.49
C LYS A 137 -0.81 -0.55 -7.23
N VAL A 138 0.21 -1.27 -6.77
CA VAL A 138 0.19 -2.00 -5.51
C VAL A 138 1.32 -1.51 -4.60
N LEU A 139 1.02 -1.41 -3.32
CA LEU A 139 1.98 -1.50 -2.26
C LEU A 139 2.17 -2.98 -1.96
N LEU A 140 3.35 -3.52 -2.26
CA LEU A 140 3.67 -4.91 -1.97
C LEU A 140 4.20 -5.06 -0.55
N ASP A 141 3.35 -5.55 0.35
CA ASP A 141 3.75 -5.96 1.70
C ASP A 141 3.76 -7.49 1.76
N PRO A 142 4.95 -8.14 1.82
CA PRO A 142 5.02 -9.60 1.80
C PRO A 142 4.33 -10.23 3.01
N ALA A 143 4.37 -9.58 4.17
CA ALA A 143 3.71 -10.05 5.38
C ALA A 143 2.18 -10.09 5.25
N ASN A 144 1.61 -9.26 4.39
CA ASN A 144 0.18 -9.23 4.13
C ASN A 144 -0.27 -10.28 3.11
N PHE A 145 0.64 -10.87 2.35
CA PHE A 145 0.34 -11.88 1.34
C PHE A 145 0.77 -13.30 1.69
N ILE A 146 1.77 -13.49 2.59
CA ILE A 146 2.43 -14.78 2.79
C ILE A 146 1.50 -15.96 3.14
N ALA A 147 0.33 -15.69 3.73
CA ALA A 147 -0.63 -16.75 4.04
C ALA A 147 -1.29 -17.37 2.79
N ASN A 148 -1.34 -16.65 1.67
CA ASN A 148 -2.06 -17.04 0.45
C ASN A 148 -1.23 -16.88 -0.84
N SER A 149 0.02 -16.47 -0.75
CA SER A 149 0.90 -16.29 -1.90
C SER A 149 2.34 -16.52 -1.48
N SER A 150 3.12 -17.23 -2.29
CA SER A 150 4.58 -17.28 -2.13
C SER A 150 5.23 -15.97 -2.60
N GLU A 151 6.49 -15.76 -2.28
CA GLU A 151 7.27 -14.62 -2.75
C GLU A 151 7.31 -14.59 -4.28
N GLU A 152 7.49 -15.73 -4.95
CA GLU A 152 7.47 -15.83 -6.41
C GLU A 152 6.10 -15.46 -7.00
N ASP A 153 5.01 -15.86 -6.35
CA ASP A 153 3.65 -15.48 -6.77
C ASP A 153 3.41 -13.98 -6.62
N MET A 154 3.92 -13.37 -5.54
CA MET A 154 3.83 -11.93 -5.34
C MET A 154 4.43 -11.16 -6.51
N PHE A 155 5.67 -11.46 -6.88
CA PHE A 155 6.35 -10.77 -7.99
C PHE A 155 5.84 -11.18 -9.37
N ARG A 156 5.51 -12.46 -9.57
CA ARG A 156 4.92 -12.95 -10.83
C ARG A 156 3.63 -12.25 -11.19
N TYR A 157 2.75 -12.02 -10.21
CA TYR A 157 1.46 -11.38 -10.45
C TYR A 157 1.51 -9.86 -10.36
N LEU A 158 2.38 -9.30 -9.51
CA LEU A 158 2.32 -7.88 -9.16
C LEU A 158 3.54 -7.08 -9.63
N GLY A 159 4.64 -7.71 -10.04
CA GLY A 159 5.89 -7.03 -10.43
C GLY A 159 5.67 -5.77 -11.28
N PRO A 160 4.93 -5.83 -12.40
CA PRO A 160 4.70 -4.65 -13.26
C PRO A 160 3.87 -3.54 -12.60
N HIS A 161 3.22 -3.82 -11.48
CA HIS A 161 2.29 -2.93 -10.82
C HIS A 161 2.81 -2.38 -9.48
N ILE A 162 4.00 -2.77 -9.05
CA ILE A 162 4.56 -2.32 -7.77
C ILE A 162 4.90 -0.83 -7.84
N ALA A 163 4.32 -0.03 -6.92
CA ALA A 163 4.71 1.36 -6.70
C ALA A 163 5.80 1.48 -5.64
N TYR A 164 5.68 0.75 -4.56
CA TYR A 164 6.66 0.63 -3.49
C TYR A 164 6.38 -0.63 -2.66
N LEU A 165 7.31 -0.97 -1.75
CA LEU A 165 7.25 -2.19 -0.95
C LEU A 165 7.34 -1.86 0.54
N HIS A 166 6.81 -2.74 1.38
CA HIS A 166 7.07 -2.71 2.82
C HIS A 166 8.11 -3.77 3.23
N GLY A 167 9.04 -3.35 4.10
CA GLY A 167 9.91 -4.24 4.86
C GLY A 167 9.26 -4.58 6.20
N LYS A 168 8.43 -5.60 6.21
CA LYS A 168 7.68 -6.11 7.36
C LYS A 168 7.60 -7.61 7.30
N ASP A 169 7.59 -8.25 8.45
CA ASP A 169 7.52 -9.70 8.55
C ASP A 169 6.25 -10.17 9.27
N ARG A 170 5.92 -11.43 9.10
CA ARG A 170 4.80 -12.13 9.75
C ARG A 170 5.05 -13.63 9.75
N LYS A 171 4.54 -14.35 10.74
CA LYS A 171 4.39 -15.81 10.64
C LYS A 171 3.09 -16.15 9.93
N VAL A 172 3.13 -17.16 9.07
CA VAL A 172 2.00 -17.58 8.20
C VAL A 172 0.69 -17.70 8.98
N ASN A 173 0.73 -18.26 10.17
CA ASN A 173 -0.47 -18.54 10.98
C ASN A 173 -0.70 -17.50 12.09
N ASP A 174 -0.07 -16.32 12.00
CA ASP A 174 -0.19 -15.27 13.00
C ASP A 174 -0.70 -13.97 12.34
N ARG A 175 -1.52 -13.22 13.05
CA ARG A 175 -2.02 -11.91 12.58
C ARG A 175 -1.08 -10.75 12.94
N LYS A 176 -0.07 -11.01 13.75
CA LYS A 176 0.82 -9.97 14.27
C LYS A 176 1.91 -9.65 13.25
N GLY A 177 1.98 -8.38 12.83
CA GLY A 177 3.14 -7.85 12.10
C GLY A 177 4.40 -7.88 12.98
N ARG A 178 5.56 -8.11 12.35
CA ARG A 178 6.84 -8.31 13.01
C ARG A 178 7.92 -7.51 12.32
N LEU A 179 9.02 -7.31 13.02
CA LEU A 179 10.23 -6.78 12.45
C LEU A 179 10.78 -7.74 11.38
N VAL A 180 11.38 -7.19 10.35
CA VAL A 180 12.11 -7.96 9.32
C VAL A 180 13.00 -9.03 9.97
N GLY A 181 12.86 -10.28 9.53
CA GLY A 181 13.58 -11.45 10.02
C GLY A 181 13.02 -12.10 11.29
N ASP A 182 11.89 -11.63 11.82
CA ASP A 182 11.20 -12.23 12.97
C ASP A 182 9.98 -13.09 12.57
N GLY A 183 9.77 -13.29 11.27
CA GLY A 183 8.64 -14.06 10.72
C GLY A 183 9.08 -15.21 9.82
N ASP A 184 8.31 -15.46 8.78
CA ASP A 184 8.47 -16.59 7.87
C ASP A 184 8.74 -16.14 6.41
N ILE A 185 8.98 -14.85 6.15
CA ILE A 185 9.38 -14.33 4.83
C ILE A 185 10.80 -14.81 4.52
N ASP A 186 10.99 -15.43 3.35
CA ASP A 186 12.33 -15.72 2.80
C ASP A 186 12.93 -14.44 2.20
N TRP A 187 13.57 -13.63 3.06
CA TRP A 187 14.15 -12.34 2.66
C TRP A 187 15.19 -12.43 1.56
N PRO A 188 16.12 -13.41 1.56
CA PRO A 188 17.02 -13.63 0.42
C PRO A 188 16.26 -13.86 -0.90
N LEU A 189 15.26 -14.73 -0.90
CA LEU A 189 14.42 -14.95 -2.09
C LEU A 189 13.66 -13.68 -2.48
N PHE A 190 13.03 -13.00 -1.51
CA PHE A 190 12.26 -11.78 -1.74
C PHE A 190 13.11 -10.67 -2.36
N LEU A 191 14.32 -10.44 -1.83
CA LEU A 191 15.23 -9.40 -2.34
C LEU A 191 15.79 -9.74 -3.72
N ARG A 192 16.08 -11.02 -4.01
CA ARG A 192 16.43 -11.43 -5.37
C ARG A 192 15.31 -11.09 -6.37
N LEU A 193 14.07 -11.43 -6.04
CA LEU A 193 12.91 -11.10 -6.88
C LEU A 193 12.66 -9.58 -6.97
N TYR A 194 12.93 -8.85 -5.89
CA TYR A 194 12.90 -7.38 -5.90
C TYR A 194 13.88 -6.81 -6.93
N HIS A 195 15.14 -7.27 -6.95
CA HIS A 195 16.13 -6.83 -7.94
C HIS A 195 15.72 -7.19 -9.38
N GLU A 196 15.09 -8.33 -9.57
CA GLU A 196 14.62 -8.75 -10.91
C GLU A 196 13.42 -7.96 -11.42
N HIS A 197 12.55 -7.45 -10.55
CA HIS A 197 11.23 -6.94 -10.94
C HIS A 197 10.91 -5.51 -10.49
N ALA A 198 11.57 -4.97 -9.46
CA ALA A 198 11.19 -3.74 -8.81
C ALA A 198 12.35 -2.95 -8.17
N GLU A 199 13.59 -3.12 -8.64
CA GLU A 199 14.81 -2.57 -8.01
C GLU A 199 14.79 -1.04 -7.86
N ASP A 200 14.08 -0.33 -8.72
CA ASP A 200 13.92 1.13 -8.68
C ASP A 200 12.84 1.62 -7.71
N ARG A 201 12.14 0.70 -7.05
CA ARG A 201 11.04 1.04 -6.13
C ARG A 201 11.52 1.14 -4.69
N PRO A 202 11.04 2.13 -3.91
CA PRO A 202 11.45 2.26 -2.52
C PRO A 202 10.90 1.12 -1.65
N VAL A 203 11.73 0.66 -0.69
CA VAL A 203 11.32 -0.25 0.38
C VAL A 203 11.18 0.54 1.67
N ILE A 204 9.98 0.60 2.22
CA ILE A 204 9.67 1.32 3.46
C ILE A 204 9.59 0.32 4.59
N MET A 205 10.42 0.46 5.61
CA MET A 205 10.40 -0.41 6.78
C MET A 205 9.23 -0.08 7.69
N GLU A 206 8.41 -1.09 8.02
CA GLU A 206 7.33 -1.01 9.00
C GLU A 206 7.65 -1.74 10.30
N TYR A 207 6.85 -1.49 11.34
CA TYR A 207 7.02 -2.06 12.69
C TYR A 207 8.35 -1.73 13.34
N VAL A 208 9.01 -0.68 12.86
CA VAL A 208 10.28 -0.16 13.39
C VAL A 208 10.05 1.04 14.31
N ASN A 209 10.99 1.26 15.21
CA ASN A 209 11.11 2.45 16.03
C ASN A 209 12.60 2.85 16.11
N ARG A 210 12.93 3.86 16.93
CA ARG A 210 14.32 4.35 17.07
C ARG A 210 15.31 3.26 17.51
N ASP A 211 14.85 2.29 18.30
CA ASP A 211 15.72 1.24 18.85
C ASP A 211 15.87 0.04 17.90
N THR A 212 14.98 -0.10 16.92
CA THR A 212 14.90 -1.29 16.05
C THR A 212 15.14 -1.01 14.58
N VAL A 213 15.12 0.26 14.14
CA VAL A 213 15.25 0.62 12.71
C VAL A 213 16.59 0.20 12.12
N GLU A 214 17.69 0.36 12.87
CA GLU A 214 19.01 -0.05 12.42
C GLU A 214 19.11 -1.57 12.28
N LEU A 215 18.56 -2.31 13.25
CA LEU A 215 18.51 -3.77 13.20
C LEU A 215 17.72 -4.27 11.98
N ALA A 216 16.56 -3.69 11.71
CA ALA A 216 15.74 -4.06 10.54
C ALA A 216 16.50 -3.79 9.22
N ARG A 217 17.11 -2.61 9.11
CA ARG A 217 17.95 -2.26 7.95
C ARG A 217 19.10 -3.23 7.76
N ASP A 218 19.83 -3.53 8.83
CA ASP A 218 21.02 -4.37 8.76
C ASP A 218 20.67 -5.81 8.37
N ARG A 219 19.51 -6.34 8.82
CA ARG A 219 18.98 -7.65 8.40
C ARG A 219 18.64 -7.67 6.90
N LEU A 220 18.01 -6.62 6.37
CA LEU A 220 17.74 -6.51 4.92
C LEU A 220 19.05 -6.46 4.13
N LEU A 221 20.01 -5.63 4.54
CA LEU A 221 21.31 -5.53 3.89
C LEU A 221 22.16 -6.82 4.00
N GLU A 222 21.98 -7.60 5.05
CA GLU A 222 22.66 -8.90 5.19
C GLU A 222 22.04 -9.94 4.24
N ALA A 223 20.70 -9.98 4.17
CA ALA A 223 20.00 -10.84 3.23
C ALA A 223 20.35 -10.52 1.78
N ASP A 224 20.46 -9.24 1.45
CA ASP A 224 20.84 -8.75 0.12
C ASP A 224 22.28 -9.12 -0.27
N ARG A 225 23.23 -8.99 0.65
CA ARG A 225 24.65 -9.37 0.41
C ARG A 225 24.86 -10.86 0.18
N GLY A 226 23.93 -11.70 0.58
CA GLY A 226 23.97 -13.15 0.40
C GLY A 226 23.54 -13.62 -0.99
N LEU A 227 23.11 -12.69 -1.86
CA LEU A 227 22.69 -12.97 -3.25
C LEU A 227 23.89 -12.92 -4.18
#